data_d67118b9027cd08c08a87c3292544814
#
_entry.id   d67118b9027cd08c08a87c3292544814
#
_cell.length_a   1.000
_cell.length_b   1.000
_cell.length_c   1.000
_cell.angle_alpha   90.00
_cell.angle_beta   90.00
_cell.angle_gamma   90.00
#
_symmetry.space_group_name_H-M   'P 1'
#
loop_
_entity.id
_entity.type
_entity.pdbx_description
1 polymer ?
#
loop_
_entity_poly.entity_id
_entity_poly.type
_entity_poly.pdbx_seq_one_letter_code
_entity_poly.pdbx_strand_id
1 'polypeptide(L)'
;MKICFIAPANSIHTVKMCKWFASQGHTVDVISFEKDIHENPYATIHTIPVRLDPKTASSLIKLQYLMHGTRIRKIVEKINADVINVHYASSYGSAAALAGIGKYVLSVWGSDIFSFPNYSFFHRQLIKFSLRHAECIFSTSDAMAKETRKYTDKPIFITPFGVDTTIFHPYERKKRTAFVVGTVKTLTHEYGIQYLLQAASILRKNNPEIPLRLRIAGTGKDEADLKSLATQLDIGEITTWLGFLPQEQVAFEWANFDVGVIISDVESFGVAALEAQACATPLVVSDAPGLLETTLPGVSSIVIPRKDSHALADALIQLYRDESLRKNMGGGGDTVCLGEI
;
A
#
# COMPACT_ATOMS: atom_id res chain seq x y z
N MET A 1 19.01 -10.05 -19.09
CA MET A 1 18.04 -11.14 -18.87
C MET A 1 16.67 -10.71 -19.37
N LYS A 2 15.82 -11.67 -19.66
CA LYS A 2 14.41 -11.46 -19.97
C LYS A 2 13.55 -11.82 -18.75
N ILE A 3 12.78 -10.87 -18.26
CA ILE A 3 11.96 -10.99 -17.05
C ILE A 3 10.49 -10.92 -17.45
N CYS A 4 9.68 -11.86 -16.98
CA CYS A 4 8.23 -11.86 -17.19
C CYS A 4 7.49 -11.69 -15.86
N PHE A 5 6.71 -10.62 -15.75
CA PHE A 5 5.74 -10.45 -14.67
C PHE A 5 4.37 -10.99 -15.09
N ILE A 6 3.72 -11.74 -14.20
CA ILE A 6 2.29 -12.09 -14.35
C ILE A 6 1.55 -11.31 -13.25
N ALA A 7 1.04 -10.12 -13.60
CA ALA A 7 0.70 -9.10 -12.63
C ALA A 7 -0.33 -8.08 -13.17
N PRO A 8 -0.98 -7.29 -12.29
CA PRO A 8 -1.74 -6.12 -12.72
C PRO A 8 -0.79 -5.09 -13.36
N ALA A 9 -0.91 -4.87 -14.68
CA ALA A 9 0.00 -3.99 -15.42
C ALA A 9 -0.09 -2.52 -14.99
N ASN A 10 -1.27 -2.07 -14.50
CA ASN A 10 -1.51 -0.70 -14.02
C ASN A 10 -1.16 -0.48 -12.54
N SER A 11 -0.69 -1.51 -11.83
CA SER A 11 -0.24 -1.33 -10.45
C SER A 11 1.02 -0.47 -10.41
N ILE A 12 1.01 0.57 -9.56
CA ILE A 12 2.17 1.44 -9.33
C ILE A 12 3.43 0.60 -9.03
N HIS A 13 3.30 -0.46 -8.23
CA HIS A 13 4.42 -1.33 -7.89
C HIS A 13 4.94 -2.12 -9.10
N THR A 14 4.04 -2.64 -9.94
CA THR A 14 4.45 -3.33 -11.17
C THR A 14 5.16 -2.37 -12.12
N VAL A 15 4.63 -1.15 -12.31
CA VAL A 15 5.26 -0.14 -13.16
C VAL A 15 6.64 0.26 -12.63
N LYS A 16 6.79 0.48 -11.32
CA LYS A 16 8.10 0.77 -10.69
C LYS A 16 9.11 -0.35 -10.92
N MET A 17 8.71 -1.62 -10.75
CA MET A 17 9.57 -2.77 -11.03
C MET A 17 9.98 -2.82 -12.50
N CYS A 18 9.04 -2.65 -13.43
CA CYS A 18 9.33 -2.61 -14.87
C CYS A 18 10.35 -1.51 -15.20
N LYS A 19 10.13 -0.29 -14.69
CA LYS A 19 11.03 0.86 -14.86
C LYS A 19 12.44 0.53 -14.37
N TRP A 20 12.54 -0.03 -13.17
CA TRP A 20 13.84 -0.35 -12.56
C TRP A 20 14.58 -1.43 -13.35
N PHE A 21 13.96 -2.55 -13.66
CA PHE A 21 14.61 -3.62 -14.43
C PHE A 21 14.98 -3.19 -15.85
N ALA A 22 14.12 -2.41 -16.51
CA ALA A 22 14.45 -1.85 -17.83
C ALA A 22 15.66 -0.91 -17.76
N SER A 23 15.77 -0.09 -16.70
CA SER A 23 16.93 0.80 -16.50
C SER A 23 18.24 0.04 -16.25
N GLN A 24 18.16 -1.22 -15.77
CA GLN A 24 19.31 -2.12 -15.61
C GLN A 24 19.63 -2.91 -16.90
N GLY A 25 18.99 -2.58 -18.02
CA GLY A 25 19.23 -3.23 -19.31
C GLY A 25 18.55 -4.59 -19.47
N HIS A 26 17.52 -4.90 -18.68
CA HIS A 26 16.73 -6.11 -18.83
C HIS A 26 15.54 -5.90 -19.77
N THR A 27 15.17 -6.94 -20.51
CA THR A 27 13.90 -6.96 -21.27
C THR A 27 12.79 -7.38 -20.35
N VAL A 28 11.70 -6.60 -20.30
CA VAL A 28 10.58 -6.84 -19.39
C VAL A 28 9.30 -7.09 -20.18
N ASP A 29 8.63 -8.19 -19.87
CA ASP A 29 7.29 -8.53 -20.37
C ASP A 29 6.31 -8.59 -19.19
N VAL A 30 5.05 -8.18 -19.39
CA VAL A 30 3.98 -8.27 -18.38
C VAL A 30 2.77 -8.96 -18.97
N ILE A 31 2.32 -10.04 -18.34
CA ILE A 31 1.04 -10.70 -18.66
C ILE A 31 -0.01 -10.17 -17.67
N SER A 32 -1.07 -9.55 -18.19
CA SER A 32 -2.10 -8.91 -17.37
C SER A 32 -3.52 -9.26 -17.79
N PHE A 33 -4.44 -9.27 -16.83
CA PHE A 33 -5.89 -9.44 -17.05
C PHE A 33 -6.63 -8.10 -17.15
N GLU A 34 -5.96 -6.98 -17.00
CA GLU A 34 -6.57 -5.65 -17.06
C GLU A 34 -6.89 -5.26 -18.50
N LYS A 35 -8.03 -4.56 -18.71
CA LYS A 35 -8.50 -4.14 -20.04
C LYS A 35 -7.90 -2.82 -20.49
N ASP A 36 -7.86 -1.85 -19.58
CA ASP A 36 -7.42 -0.48 -19.86
C ASP A 36 -6.03 -0.32 -19.28
N ILE A 37 -5.02 -0.65 -20.06
CA ILE A 37 -3.63 -0.51 -19.66
C ILE A 37 -3.16 0.86 -20.16
N HIS A 38 -2.89 1.77 -19.22
CA HIS A 38 -2.11 2.96 -19.51
C HIS A 38 -0.74 2.53 -20.01
N GLU A 39 -0.19 3.25 -20.97
CA GLU A 39 1.09 2.92 -21.56
C GLU A 39 2.16 2.72 -20.45
N ASN A 40 2.69 1.51 -20.41
CA ASN A 40 3.88 1.21 -19.63
C ASN A 40 5.07 1.13 -20.60
N PRO A 41 5.82 2.23 -20.78
CA PRO A 41 6.90 2.28 -21.78
C PRO A 41 8.09 1.40 -21.42
N TYR A 42 8.09 0.80 -20.22
CA TYR A 42 9.19 0.00 -19.70
C TYR A 42 9.02 -1.51 -19.92
N ALA A 43 7.89 -1.94 -20.49
CA ALA A 43 7.59 -3.36 -20.66
C ALA A 43 6.71 -3.62 -21.88
N THR A 44 6.85 -4.82 -22.48
CA THR A 44 5.89 -5.34 -23.45
C THR A 44 4.69 -5.95 -22.73
N ILE A 45 3.50 -5.43 -22.96
CA ILE A 45 2.29 -5.88 -22.27
C ILE A 45 1.52 -6.91 -23.11
N HIS A 46 1.26 -8.06 -22.50
CA HIS A 46 0.44 -9.14 -23.05
C HIS A 46 -0.90 -9.21 -22.31
N THR A 47 -1.94 -8.63 -22.88
CA THR A 47 -3.26 -8.60 -22.25
C THR A 47 -4.04 -9.89 -22.51
N ILE A 48 -4.57 -10.49 -21.45
CA ILE A 48 -5.55 -11.56 -21.53
C ILE A 48 -6.92 -10.97 -21.19
N PRO A 49 -7.81 -10.76 -22.18
CA PRO A 49 -9.10 -10.11 -21.91
C PRO A 49 -9.98 -10.97 -21.02
N VAL A 50 -10.51 -10.36 -19.97
CA VAL A 50 -11.50 -10.93 -19.05
C VAL A 50 -12.83 -10.22 -19.26
N ARG A 51 -13.97 -10.95 -19.04
CA ARG A 51 -15.31 -10.42 -19.32
C ARG A 51 -15.76 -9.34 -18.34
N LEU A 52 -15.29 -9.39 -17.12
CA LEU A 52 -15.73 -8.51 -16.03
C LEU A 52 -14.55 -7.70 -15.50
N ASP A 53 -14.83 -6.45 -15.13
CA ASP A 53 -13.81 -5.55 -14.61
C ASP A 53 -13.25 -6.07 -13.27
N PRO A 54 -11.93 -6.32 -13.19
CA PRO A 54 -11.30 -6.79 -11.96
C PRO A 54 -11.44 -5.85 -10.76
N LYS A 55 -11.64 -4.54 -11.00
CA LYS A 55 -11.76 -3.53 -9.95
C LYS A 55 -13.13 -3.56 -9.25
N THR A 56 -14.19 -3.95 -9.98
CA THR A 56 -15.57 -3.99 -9.48
C THR A 56 -16.00 -5.40 -9.08
N ALA A 57 -15.17 -6.40 -9.36
CA ALA A 57 -15.53 -7.80 -9.28
C ALA A 57 -15.41 -8.36 -7.86
N SER A 58 -16.47 -9.06 -7.40
CA SER A 58 -16.44 -9.88 -6.18
C SER A 58 -15.37 -10.99 -6.28
N SER A 59 -14.98 -11.59 -5.15
CA SER A 59 -13.97 -12.66 -5.11
C SER A 59 -14.32 -13.86 -6.02
N LEU A 60 -15.59 -14.15 -6.24
CA LEU A 60 -16.06 -15.20 -7.14
C LEU A 60 -15.81 -14.87 -8.62
N ILE A 61 -15.87 -13.61 -9.00
CA ILE A 61 -15.62 -13.17 -10.37
C ILE A 61 -14.15 -13.31 -10.74
N LYS A 62 -13.25 -13.18 -9.76
CA LYS A 62 -11.81 -13.43 -9.96
C LYS A 62 -11.48 -14.90 -10.28
N LEU A 63 -12.40 -15.84 -10.04
CA LEU A 63 -12.26 -17.23 -10.49
C LEU A 63 -12.18 -17.36 -12.02
N GLN A 64 -12.68 -16.40 -12.78
CA GLN A 64 -12.51 -16.39 -14.24
C GLN A 64 -11.03 -16.42 -14.68
N TYR A 65 -10.10 -15.89 -13.86
CA TYR A 65 -8.67 -15.94 -14.17
C TYR A 65 -8.15 -17.38 -14.27
N LEU A 66 -8.74 -18.30 -13.51
CA LEU A 66 -8.37 -19.71 -13.51
C LEU A 66 -8.66 -20.39 -14.85
N MET A 67 -9.61 -19.84 -15.64
CA MET A 67 -9.96 -20.39 -16.96
C MET A 67 -8.92 -20.04 -18.05
N HIS A 68 -7.99 -19.15 -17.76
CA HIS A 68 -7.01 -18.68 -18.74
C HIS A 68 -5.64 -19.37 -18.68
N GLY A 69 -5.52 -20.46 -17.91
CA GLY A 69 -4.25 -21.17 -17.73
C GLY A 69 -3.54 -21.54 -19.03
N THR A 70 -4.28 -22.08 -20.03
CA THR A 70 -3.70 -22.44 -21.35
C THR A 70 -3.19 -21.22 -22.11
N ARG A 71 -3.84 -20.06 -21.98
CA ARG A 71 -3.39 -18.82 -22.63
C ARG A 71 -2.12 -18.29 -21.95
N ILE A 72 -2.10 -18.28 -20.61
CA ILE A 72 -0.92 -17.90 -19.83
C ILE A 72 0.26 -18.75 -20.25
N ARG A 73 0.11 -20.08 -20.28
CA ARG A 73 1.17 -21.00 -20.68
C ARG A 73 1.72 -20.69 -22.08
N LYS A 74 0.85 -20.55 -23.08
CA LYS A 74 1.27 -20.22 -24.45
C LYS A 74 2.05 -18.89 -24.56
N ILE A 75 1.63 -17.87 -23.78
CA ILE A 75 2.33 -16.58 -23.77
C ILE A 75 3.69 -16.74 -23.08
N VAL A 76 3.76 -17.42 -21.94
CA VAL A 76 5.00 -17.69 -21.22
C VAL A 76 6.00 -18.46 -22.09
N GLU A 77 5.56 -19.53 -22.76
CA GLU A 77 6.38 -20.31 -23.69
C GLU A 77 6.92 -19.43 -24.84
N LYS A 78 6.08 -18.54 -25.40
CA LYS A 78 6.49 -17.61 -26.46
C LYS A 78 7.50 -16.57 -25.97
N ILE A 79 7.31 -16.05 -24.75
CA ILE A 79 8.22 -15.06 -24.12
C ILE A 79 9.58 -15.74 -23.87
N ASN A 80 9.60 -16.97 -23.41
CA ASN A 80 10.81 -17.70 -23.02
C ASN A 80 11.68 -16.88 -22.07
N ALA A 81 11.11 -16.46 -20.93
CA ALA A 81 11.77 -15.60 -19.96
C ALA A 81 12.78 -16.39 -19.11
N ASP A 82 13.87 -15.71 -18.72
CA ASP A 82 14.87 -16.26 -17.80
C ASP A 82 14.30 -16.34 -16.37
N VAL A 83 13.43 -15.37 -16.01
CA VAL A 83 12.76 -15.28 -14.70
C VAL A 83 11.29 -14.93 -14.87
N ILE A 84 10.44 -15.68 -14.17
CA ILE A 84 9.00 -15.38 -14.08
C ILE A 84 8.68 -15.00 -12.64
N ASN A 85 8.11 -13.81 -12.45
CA ASN A 85 7.60 -13.37 -11.15
C ASN A 85 6.09 -13.13 -11.23
N VAL A 86 5.36 -13.83 -10.38
CA VAL A 86 3.89 -13.77 -10.32
C VAL A 86 3.49 -12.98 -9.09
N HIS A 87 2.57 -12.03 -9.25
CA HIS A 87 2.11 -11.19 -8.13
C HIS A 87 0.72 -11.63 -7.65
N TYR A 88 0.48 -11.53 -6.34
CA TYR A 88 -0.75 -11.93 -5.65
C TYR A 88 -1.06 -13.43 -5.68
N ALA A 89 -0.93 -14.07 -4.55
CA ALA A 89 -1.22 -15.50 -4.39
C ALA A 89 -2.67 -15.87 -4.70
N SER A 90 -3.62 -14.94 -4.49
CA SER A 90 -5.07 -15.19 -4.62
C SER A 90 -5.58 -15.22 -6.06
N SER A 91 -5.03 -14.42 -6.97
CA SER A 91 -5.55 -14.23 -8.33
C SER A 91 -4.57 -14.72 -9.40
N TYR A 92 -3.56 -13.91 -9.68
CA TYR A 92 -2.53 -14.25 -10.67
C TYR A 92 -1.74 -15.50 -10.29
N GLY A 93 -1.43 -15.68 -8.98
CA GLY A 93 -0.75 -16.86 -8.47
C GLY A 93 -1.54 -18.14 -8.68
N SER A 94 -2.85 -18.12 -8.40
CA SER A 94 -3.70 -19.27 -8.65
C SER A 94 -3.82 -19.60 -10.14
N ALA A 95 -3.91 -18.58 -11.00
CA ALA A 95 -3.95 -18.75 -12.44
C ALA A 95 -2.65 -19.31 -13.00
N ALA A 96 -1.49 -18.84 -12.53
CA ALA A 96 -0.18 -19.33 -12.90
C ALA A 96 0.04 -20.79 -12.46
N ALA A 97 -0.36 -21.12 -11.23
CA ALA A 97 -0.30 -22.48 -10.70
C ALA A 97 -1.11 -23.47 -11.56
N LEU A 98 -2.34 -23.10 -11.94
CA LEU A 98 -3.18 -23.90 -12.83
C LEU A 98 -2.65 -23.96 -14.27
N ALA A 99 -1.98 -22.91 -14.73
CA ALA A 99 -1.34 -22.89 -16.03
C ALA A 99 -0.19 -23.89 -16.15
N GLY A 100 0.44 -24.28 -15.03
CA GLY A 100 1.59 -25.20 -15.01
C GLY A 100 2.77 -24.64 -15.82
N ILE A 101 3.12 -23.37 -15.57
CA ILE A 101 4.14 -22.64 -16.35
C ILE A 101 5.60 -22.96 -15.98
N GLY A 102 5.81 -24.00 -15.18
CA GLY A 102 7.15 -24.38 -14.71
C GLY A 102 7.55 -23.63 -13.44
N LYS A 103 8.83 -23.26 -13.35
CA LYS A 103 9.39 -22.56 -12.19
C LYS A 103 9.05 -21.08 -12.23
N TYR A 104 8.55 -20.54 -11.12
CA TYR A 104 8.30 -19.11 -10.95
C TYR A 104 8.44 -18.70 -9.48
N VAL A 105 8.71 -17.42 -9.27
CA VAL A 105 8.68 -16.78 -7.96
C VAL A 105 7.28 -16.20 -7.74
N LEU A 106 6.74 -16.33 -6.54
CA LEU A 106 5.44 -15.74 -6.19
C LEU A 106 5.61 -14.62 -5.18
N SER A 107 5.26 -13.40 -5.58
CA SER A 107 5.28 -12.23 -4.70
C SER A 107 3.93 -12.05 -4.03
N VAL A 108 3.91 -12.02 -2.69
CA VAL A 108 2.73 -11.72 -1.87
C VAL A 108 2.77 -10.26 -1.44
N TRP A 109 1.60 -9.58 -1.43
CA TRP A 109 1.56 -8.12 -1.31
C TRP A 109 0.63 -7.57 -0.23
N GLY A 110 -0.23 -8.38 0.39
CA GLY A 110 -1.09 -7.92 1.49
C GLY A 110 -2.41 -8.65 1.60
N SER A 111 -3.47 -8.13 1.00
CA SER A 111 -4.82 -8.67 1.13
C SER A 111 -4.96 -10.12 0.66
N ASP A 112 -4.10 -10.57 -0.25
CA ASP A 112 -4.03 -11.95 -0.72
C ASP A 112 -3.61 -12.94 0.39
N ILE A 113 -2.92 -12.48 1.42
CA ILE A 113 -2.48 -13.27 2.57
C ILE A 113 -3.26 -12.91 3.85
N PHE A 114 -3.45 -11.62 4.14
CA PHE A 114 -4.11 -11.19 5.39
C PHE A 114 -5.62 -11.35 5.37
N SER A 115 -6.28 -11.11 4.23
CA SER A 115 -7.74 -11.05 4.15
C SER A 115 -8.33 -12.24 3.40
N PHE A 116 -7.83 -12.54 2.21
CA PHE A 116 -8.42 -13.52 1.30
C PHE A 116 -8.54 -14.95 1.88
N PRO A 117 -7.57 -15.51 2.61
CA PRO A 117 -7.70 -16.84 3.19
C PRO A 117 -8.81 -16.95 4.25
N ASN A 118 -9.23 -15.81 4.81
CA ASN A 118 -10.23 -15.74 5.88
C ASN A 118 -11.68 -15.70 5.37
N TYR A 119 -11.90 -15.53 4.06
CA TYR A 119 -13.26 -15.50 3.50
C TYR A 119 -13.94 -16.86 3.54
N SER A 120 -13.21 -17.97 3.34
CA SER A 120 -13.74 -19.33 3.49
C SER A 120 -12.62 -20.39 3.45
N PHE A 121 -13.00 -21.63 3.81
CA PHE A 121 -12.09 -22.78 3.67
C PHE A 121 -11.53 -22.92 2.23
N PHE A 122 -12.37 -22.71 1.21
CA PHE A 122 -11.95 -22.83 -0.19
C PHE A 122 -10.90 -21.77 -0.58
N HIS A 123 -11.06 -20.52 -0.12
CA HIS A 123 -10.09 -19.45 -0.34
C HIS A 123 -8.74 -19.80 0.30
N ARG A 124 -8.76 -20.38 1.50
CA ARG A 124 -7.55 -20.86 2.18
C ARG A 124 -6.86 -21.99 1.40
N GLN A 125 -7.62 -22.95 0.87
CA GLN A 125 -7.04 -24.03 0.05
C GLN A 125 -6.47 -23.49 -1.27
N LEU A 126 -7.09 -22.49 -1.87
CA LEU A 126 -6.58 -21.85 -3.09
C LEU A 126 -5.25 -21.13 -2.83
N ILE A 127 -5.09 -20.46 -1.71
CA ILE A 127 -3.80 -19.85 -1.31
C ILE A 127 -2.74 -20.93 -1.11
N LYS A 128 -3.04 -21.98 -0.36
CA LYS A 128 -2.08 -23.11 -0.19
C LYS A 128 -1.68 -23.71 -1.53
N PHE A 129 -2.63 -23.89 -2.44
CA PHE A 129 -2.37 -24.37 -3.78
C PHE A 129 -1.41 -23.46 -4.55
N SER A 130 -1.66 -22.14 -4.57
CA SER A 130 -0.81 -21.16 -5.26
C SER A 130 0.61 -21.15 -4.70
N LEU A 131 0.74 -21.07 -3.38
CA LEU A 131 2.04 -21.04 -2.69
C LEU A 131 2.85 -22.32 -2.92
N ARG A 132 2.18 -23.49 -2.94
CA ARG A 132 2.84 -24.78 -3.15
C ARG A 132 3.50 -24.91 -4.51
N HIS A 133 2.93 -24.29 -5.56
CA HIS A 133 3.42 -24.39 -6.93
C HIS A 133 4.54 -23.40 -7.25
N ALA A 134 4.77 -22.39 -6.42
CA ALA A 134 5.91 -21.51 -6.55
C ALA A 134 7.22 -22.21 -6.17
N GLU A 135 8.34 -21.79 -6.77
CA GLU A 135 9.68 -22.24 -6.38
C GLU A 135 10.08 -21.63 -5.04
N CYS A 136 9.89 -20.33 -4.90
CA CYS A 136 10.04 -19.57 -3.67
C CYS A 136 9.04 -18.40 -3.63
N ILE A 137 8.98 -17.73 -2.49
CA ILE A 137 8.02 -16.65 -2.24
C ILE A 137 8.79 -15.39 -1.88
N PHE A 138 8.39 -14.27 -2.46
CA PHE A 138 8.84 -12.95 -2.08
C PHE A 138 7.76 -12.27 -1.22
N SER A 139 8.17 -11.76 -0.08
CA SER A 139 7.33 -11.05 0.87
C SER A 139 7.82 -9.63 1.07
N THR A 140 6.91 -8.68 1.14
CA THR A 140 7.28 -7.26 1.30
C THR A 140 7.72 -6.91 2.72
N SER A 141 7.47 -7.80 3.70
CA SER A 141 7.79 -7.56 5.11
C SER A 141 7.94 -8.88 5.89
N ASP A 142 8.57 -8.83 7.05
CA ASP A 142 8.61 -9.95 7.99
C ASP A 142 7.22 -10.29 8.55
N ALA A 143 6.39 -9.28 8.81
CA ALA A 143 5.00 -9.48 9.24
C ALA A 143 4.21 -10.29 8.22
N MET A 144 4.34 -9.95 6.94
CA MET A 144 3.70 -10.68 5.85
C MET A 144 4.32 -12.08 5.69
N ALA A 145 5.64 -12.22 5.79
CA ALA A 145 6.30 -13.52 5.74
C ALA A 145 5.80 -14.44 6.85
N LYS A 146 5.68 -13.92 8.08
CA LYS A 146 5.15 -14.65 9.24
C LYS A 146 3.71 -15.13 9.00
N GLU A 147 2.86 -14.28 8.42
CA GLU A 147 1.49 -14.66 8.07
C GLU A 147 1.47 -15.71 6.95
N THR A 148 2.31 -15.55 5.93
CA THR A 148 2.43 -16.48 4.79
C THR A 148 2.88 -17.87 5.23
N ARG A 149 3.78 -17.98 6.21
CA ARG A 149 4.24 -19.27 6.77
C ARG A 149 3.13 -20.14 7.37
N LYS A 150 1.97 -19.58 7.69
CA LYS A 150 0.79 -20.36 8.11
C LYS A 150 0.23 -21.24 6.99
N TYR A 151 0.60 -20.97 5.75
CA TYR A 151 0.03 -21.62 4.56
C TYR A 151 1.05 -22.41 3.73
N THR A 152 2.36 -22.30 4.01
CA THR A 152 3.43 -22.94 3.23
C THR A 152 4.74 -23.07 4.00
N ASP A 153 5.50 -24.12 3.64
CA ASP A 153 6.88 -24.35 4.10
C ASP A 153 7.93 -23.96 3.05
N LYS A 154 7.51 -23.34 1.94
CA LYS A 154 8.42 -22.88 0.88
C LYS A 154 9.36 -21.78 1.41
N PRO A 155 10.58 -21.65 0.84
CA PRO A 155 11.47 -20.53 1.15
C PRO A 155 10.76 -19.20 0.92
N ILE A 156 10.87 -18.28 1.90
CA ILE A 156 10.33 -16.91 1.81
C ILE A 156 11.49 -15.94 1.96
N PHE A 157 11.65 -15.07 0.98
CA PHE A 157 12.65 -14.01 0.98
C PHE A 157 11.96 -12.66 1.18
N ILE A 158 12.54 -11.81 2.02
CA ILE A 158 12.02 -10.47 2.25
C ILE A 158 12.52 -9.55 1.14
N THR A 159 11.59 -8.94 0.43
CA THR A 159 11.84 -8.02 -0.69
C THR A 159 10.96 -6.77 -0.51
N PRO A 160 11.37 -5.82 0.35
CA PRO A 160 10.60 -4.63 0.66
C PRO A 160 10.35 -3.77 -0.57
N PHE A 161 9.24 -3.04 -0.56
CA PHE A 161 9.05 -1.96 -1.52
C PHE A 161 9.92 -0.77 -1.14
N GLY A 162 10.60 -0.19 -2.12
CA GLY A 162 11.32 1.06 -1.95
C GLY A 162 10.42 2.29 -2.17
N VAL A 163 10.91 3.45 -1.78
CA VAL A 163 10.37 4.77 -2.12
C VAL A 163 11.27 5.44 -3.17
N ASP A 164 10.67 6.15 -4.13
CA ASP A 164 11.42 6.93 -5.12
C ASP A 164 11.76 8.30 -4.52
N THR A 165 12.98 8.46 -4.02
CA THR A 165 13.42 9.70 -3.36
C THR A 165 13.61 10.86 -4.34
N THR A 166 13.54 10.64 -5.64
CA THR A 166 13.49 11.73 -6.63
C THR A 166 12.13 12.40 -6.70
N ILE A 167 11.07 11.70 -6.27
CA ILE A 167 9.68 12.20 -6.16
C ILE A 167 9.37 12.58 -4.72
N PHE A 168 9.64 11.67 -3.78
CA PHE A 168 9.35 11.86 -2.36
C PHE A 168 10.60 12.40 -1.67
N HIS A 169 10.61 13.69 -1.41
CA HIS A 169 11.68 14.41 -0.73
C HIS A 169 11.10 15.61 0.03
N PRO A 170 11.82 16.21 0.97
CA PRO A 170 11.35 17.40 1.66
C PRO A 170 11.13 18.57 0.68
N TYR A 171 10.02 19.28 0.85
CA TYR A 171 9.73 20.52 0.12
C TYR A 171 9.81 21.71 1.06
N GLU A 172 10.11 22.90 0.52
CA GLU A 172 10.05 24.14 1.28
C GLU A 172 8.58 24.44 1.67
N ARG A 173 8.34 24.51 2.97
CA ARG A 173 6.98 24.77 3.51
C ARG A 173 6.72 26.26 3.60
N LYS A 174 5.58 26.69 3.08
CA LYS A 174 5.09 28.06 3.33
C LYS A 174 4.64 28.18 4.79
N LYS A 175 4.99 29.31 5.44
CA LYS A 175 4.45 29.63 6.78
C LYS A 175 2.93 29.68 6.72
N ARG A 176 2.28 29.04 7.66
CA ARG A 176 0.82 29.03 7.82
C ARG A 176 0.45 28.99 9.30
N THR A 177 -0.76 29.43 9.61
CA THR A 177 -1.31 29.41 10.98
C THR A 177 -2.06 28.11 11.30
N ALA A 178 -2.53 27.40 10.28
CA ALA A 178 -3.26 26.16 10.46
C ALA A 178 -2.34 24.98 10.82
N PHE A 179 -2.81 24.12 11.72
CA PHE A 179 -2.23 22.82 12.00
C PHE A 179 -2.86 21.79 11.04
N VAL A 180 -2.07 21.35 10.07
CA VAL A 180 -2.54 20.46 9.00
C VAL A 180 -2.17 19.03 9.30
N VAL A 181 -3.18 18.22 9.53
CA VAL A 181 -3.08 16.76 9.70
C VAL A 181 -3.59 16.09 8.44
N GLY A 182 -2.84 15.13 7.90
CA GLY A 182 -3.24 14.50 6.66
C GLY A 182 -2.96 13.02 6.58
N THR A 183 -3.63 12.37 5.63
CA THR A 183 -3.40 10.97 5.27
C THR A 183 -3.53 10.77 3.77
N VAL A 184 -2.76 9.83 3.23
CA VAL A 184 -2.85 9.37 1.84
C VAL A 184 -3.08 7.87 1.86
N LYS A 185 -4.33 7.46 1.68
CA LYS A 185 -4.75 6.04 1.76
C LYS A 185 -5.98 5.76 0.91
N THR A 186 -6.15 4.52 0.51
CA THR A 186 -7.43 4.06 -0.04
C THR A 186 -8.54 4.23 1.01
N LEU A 187 -9.67 4.82 0.61
CA LEU A 187 -10.77 5.12 1.52
C LEU A 187 -11.60 3.85 1.80
N THR A 188 -11.08 3.00 2.68
CA THR A 188 -11.76 1.83 3.21
C THR A 188 -11.59 1.77 4.73
N HIS A 189 -12.55 1.18 5.43
CA HIS A 189 -12.53 1.09 6.90
C HIS A 189 -11.28 0.38 7.44
N GLU A 190 -10.69 -0.54 6.67
CA GLU A 190 -9.48 -1.28 7.02
C GLU A 190 -8.26 -0.36 7.25
N TYR A 191 -8.26 0.84 6.63
CA TYR A 191 -7.19 1.83 6.78
C TYR A 191 -7.44 2.88 7.86
N GLY A 192 -8.52 2.76 8.64
CA GLY A 192 -8.72 3.49 9.88
C GLY A 192 -9.10 4.96 9.74
N ILE A 193 -9.49 5.45 8.55
CA ILE A 193 -9.85 6.86 8.32
C ILE A 193 -10.97 7.33 9.27
N GLN A 194 -11.90 6.46 9.63
CA GLN A 194 -12.95 6.75 10.60
C GLN A 194 -12.40 7.14 11.98
N TYR A 195 -11.28 6.56 12.40
CA TYR A 195 -10.65 6.90 13.69
C TYR A 195 -9.94 8.25 13.62
N LEU A 196 -9.36 8.62 12.46
CA LEU A 196 -8.84 9.96 12.23
C LEU A 196 -9.95 11.02 12.34
N LEU A 197 -11.10 10.78 11.72
CA LEU A 197 -12.25 11.68 11.82
C LEU A 197 -12.76 11.82 13.26
N GLN A 198 -12.88 10.71 14.00
CA GLN A 198 -13.25 10.71 15.40
C GLN A 198 -12.24 11.49 16.26
N ALA A 199 -10.95 11.24 16.08
CA ALA A 199 -9.89 11.95 16.80
C ALA A 199 -9.92 13.46 16.53
N ALA A 200 -10.16 13.87 15.29
CA ALA A 200 -10.30 15.28 14.92
C ALA A 200 -11.49 15.94 15.61
N SER A 201 -12.63 15.24 15.72
CA SER A 201 -13.80 15.74 16.46
C SER A 201 -13.50 15.88 17.96
N ILE A 202 -12.81 14.88 18.56
CA ILE A 202 -12.38 14.94 19.96
C ILE A 202 -11.46 16.14 20.18
N LEU A 203 -10.44 16.30 19.32
CA LEU A 203 -9.49 17.38 19.40
C LEU A 203 -10.19 18.74 19.29
N ARG A 204 -11.06 18.94 18.29
CA ARG A 204 -11.79 20.20 18.07
C ARG A 204 -12.68 20.57 19.27
N LYS A 205 -13.33 19.58 19.89
CA LYS A 205 -14.20 19.82 21.05
C LYS A 205 -13.42 20.19 22.31
N ASN A 206 -12.30 19.52 22.55
CA ASN A 206 -11.55 19.64 23.79
C ASN A 206 -10.47 20.73 23.72
N ASN A 207 -10.01 21.11 22.52
CA ASN A 207 -8.94 22.10 22.29
C ASN A 207 -9.34 23.02 21.11
N PRO A 208 -10.38 23.83 21.25
CA PRO A 208 -10.91 24.66 20.14
C PRO A 208 -9.93 25.73 19.66
N GLU A 209 -8.89 26.04 20.46
CA GLU A 209 -7.80 26.95 20.09
C GLU A 209 -6.86 26.40 19.04
N ILE A 210 -6.85 25.07 18.81
CA ILE A 210 -6.00 24.44 17.81
C ILE A 210 -6.63 24.64 16.41
N PRO A 211 -5.96 25.37 15.50
CA PRO A 211 -6.50 25.69 14.18
C PRO A 211 -6.38 24.47 13.22
N LEU A 212 -7.03 23.36 13.61
CA LEU A 212 -6.94 22.08 12.90
C LEU A 212 -7.51 22.17 11.48
N ARG A 213 -6.82 21.54 10.52
CA ARG A 213 -7.30 21.24 9.17
C ARG A 213 -6.96 19.80 8.83
N LEU A 214 -7.92 19.05 8.31
CA LEU A 214 -7.72 17.72 7.80
C LEU A 214 -7.59 17.73 6.27
N ARG A 215 -6.64 16.97 5.74
CA ARG A 215 -6.47 16.74 4.31
C ARG A 215 -6.37 15.23 4.04
N ILE A 216 -7.32 14.70 3.29
CA ILE A 216 -7.46 13.26 3.06
C ILE A 216 -7.38 13.00 1.57
N ALA A 217 -6.30 12.35 1.13
CA ALA A 217 -6.07 11.94 -0.25
C ALA A 217 -6.36 10.45 -0.44
N GLY A 218 -6.97 10.12 -1.56
CA GLY A 218 -7.35 8.78 -1.95
C GLY A 218 -8.82 8.67 -2.34
N THR A 219 -9.19 7.52 -2.85
CA THR A 219 -10.56 7.11 -3.20
C THR A 219 -10.80 5.70 -2.68
N GLY A 220 -12.05 5.28 -2.53
CA GLY A 220 -12.36 3.92 -2.08
C GLY A 220 -13.84 3.66 -1.92
N LYS A 221 -14.17 2.40 -1.64
CA LYS A 221 -15.56 1.93 -1.53
C LYS A 221 -16.35 2.58 -0.40
N ASP A 222 -15.65 3.01 0.68
CA ASP A 222 -16.27 3.56 1.88
C ASP A 222 -16.21 5.11 1.93
N GLU A 223 -15.88 5.76 0.79
CA GLU A 223 -15.73 7.22 0.70
C GLU A 223 -17.00 7.97 1.10
N ALA A 224 -18.17 7.51 0.63
CA ALA A 224 -19.45 8.14 0.95
C ALA A 224 -19.77 8.06 2.45
N ASP A 225 -19.53 6.92 3.07
CA ASP A 225 -19.75 6.70 4.50
C ASP A 225 -18.81 7.55 5.35
N LEU A 226 -17.54 7.67 4.94
CA LEU A 226 -16.55 8.50 5.62
C LEU A 226 -16.89 9.99 5.54
N LYS A 227 -17.38 10.47 4.39
CA LYS A 227 -17.86 11.85 4.23
C LYS A 227 -19.09 12.12 5.09
N SER A 228 -20.03 11.18 5.15
CA SER A 228 -21.21 11.25 6.04
C SER A 228 -20.78 11.32 7.50
N LEU A 229 -19.83 10.48 7.92
CA LEU A 229 -19.28 10.49 9.27
C LEU A 229 -18.64 11.84 9.63
N ALA A 230 -17.87 12.46 8.72
CA ALA A 230 -17.28 13.78 8.96
C ALA A 230 -18.34 14.85 9.20
N THR A 231 -19.47 14.79 8.49
CA THR A 231 -20.62 15.68 8.70
C THR A 231 -21.28 15.43 10.06
N GLN A 232 -21.53 14.18 10.43
CA GLN A 232 -22.12 13.80 11.72
C GLN A 232 -21.24 14.23 12.91
N LEU A 233 -19.92 14.20 12.75
CA LEU A 233 -18.94 14.63 13.75
C LEU A 233 -18.70 16.13 13.79
N ASP A 234 -19.41 16.93 12.99
CA ASP A 234 -19.26 18.39 12.88
C ASP A 234 -17.84 18.85 12.54
N ILE A 235 -17.16 18.11 11.63
CA ILE A 235 -15.80 18.41 11.16
C ILE A 235 -15.71 18.58 9.63
N GLY A 236 -16.86 18.63 8.95
CA GLY A 236 -16.91 18.75 7.48
C GLY A 236 -16.18 20.00 6.98
N GLU A 237 -16.34 21.14 7.66
CA GLU A 237 -15.71 22.42 7.27
C GLU A 237 -14.18 22.44 7.38
N ILE A 238 -13.61 21.62 8.27
CA ILE A 238 -12.17 21.53 8.46
C ILE A 238 -11.55 20.38 7.66
N THR A 239 -12.36 19.55 6.98
CA THR A 239 -11.92 18.36 6.24
C THR A 239 -11.95 18.60 4.74
N THR A 240 -10.79 18.49 4.10
CA THR A 240 -10.65 18.56 2.65
C THR A 240 -10.41 17.17 2.07
N TRP A 241 -11.28 16.74 1.18
CA TRP A 241 -11.16 15.48 0.43
C TRP A 241 -10.50 15.77 -0.91
N LEU A 242 -9.31 15.19 -1.14
CA LEU A 242 -8.47 15.49 -2.29
C LEU A 242 -8.69 14.52 -3.47
N GLY A 243 -9.39 13.42 -3.24
CA GLY A 243 -9.54 12.38 -4.25
C GLY A 243 -8.23 11.65 -4.56
N PHE A 244 -8.18 11.00 -5.71
CA PHE A 244 -6.95 10.37 -6.20
C PHE A 244 -5.93 11.44 -6.64
N LEU A 245 -4.68 11.27 -6.24
CA LEU A 245 -3.56 12.15 -6.60
C LEU A 245 -2.45 11.38 -7.31
N PRO A 246 -1.82 11.97 -8.35
CA PRO A 246 -0.55 11.47 -8.89
C PRO A 246 0.57 11.53 -7.85
N GLN A 247 1.66 10.75 -8.05
CA GLN A 247 2.74 10.60 -7.06
C GLN A 247 3.39 11.93 -6.66
N GLU A 248 3.62 12.82 -7.62
CA GLU A 248 4.20 14.15 -7.37
C GLU A 248 3.31 15.01 -6.47
N GLN A 249 1.99 14.91 -6.66
CA GLN A 249 1.02 15.61 -5.80
C GLN A 249 0.92 14.94 -4.42
N VAL A 250 1.03 13.61 -4.35
CA VAL A 250 1.13 12.87 -3.09
C VAL A 250 2.35 13.33 -2.30
N ALA A 251 3.52 13.43 -2.93
CA ALA A 251 4.74 13.91 -2.30
C ALA A 251 4.59 15.34 -1.78
N PHE A 252 3.97 16.22 -2.60
CA PHE A 252 3.67 17.59 -2.20
C PHE A 252 2.72 17.65 -0.98
N GLU A 253 1.68 16.84 -0.95
CA GLU A 253 0.76 16.77 0.19
C GLU A 253 1.47 16.25 1.46
N TRP A 254 2.22 15.16 1.37
CA TRP A 254 3.02 14.66 2.48
C TRP A 254 3.92 15.76 3.05
N ALA A 255 4.72 16.40 2.22
CA ALA A 255 5.62 17.46 2.66
C ALA A 255 4.90 18.68 3.26
N ASN A 256 3.61 18.89 2.96
CA ASN A 256 2.80 19.97 3.50
C ASN A 256 1.96 19.59 4.73
N PHE A 257 1.94 18.32 5.17
CA PHE A 257 1.30 17.97 6.43
C PHE A 257 2.21 18.32 7.61
N ASP A 258 1.65 18.88 8.68
CA ASP A 258 2.37 19.04 9.95
C ASP A 258 2.53 17.69 10.66
N VAL A 259 1.52 16.82 10.47
CA VAL A 259 1.52 15.44 10.94
C VAL A 259 0.82 14.55 9.90
N GLY A 260 1.48 13.48 9.51
CA GLY A 260 0.89 12.40 8.74
C GLY A 260 0.26 11.35 9.67
N VAL A 261 -0.88 10.79 9.28
CA VAL A 261 -1.59 9.78 10.08
C VAL A 261 -1.81 8.53 9.24
N ILE A 262 -1.33 7.38 9.74
CA ILE A 262 -1.51 6.07 9.10
C ILE A 262 -1.91 5.07 10.18
N ILE A 263 -3.21 4.85 10.36
CA ILE A 263 -3.78 4.09 11.48
C ILE A 263 -4.57 2.86 11.00
N SER A 264 -3.96 2.15 10.07
CA SER A 264 -4.54 0.93 9.49
C SER A 264 -4.77 -0.16 10.54
N ASP A 265 -5.88 -0.89 10.43
CA ASP A 265 -6.15 -2.09 11.24
C ASP A 265 -5.21 -3.23 10.82
N VAL A 266 -4.95 -3.33 9.51
CA VAL A 266 -4.03 -4.28 8.90
C VAL A 266 -3.15 -3.55 7.91
N GLU A 267 -1.85 -3.67 8.05
CA GLU A 267 -0.87 -3.15 7.11
C GLU A 267 0.17 -4.22 6.80
N SER A 268 0.42 -4.43 5.53
CA SER A 268 1.37 -5.45 5.08
C SER A 268 2.81 -4.98 5.12
N PHE A 269 3.04 -3.71 4.79
CA PHE A 269 4.37 -3.11 4.78
C PHE A 269 4.32 -1.62 5.20
N GLY A 270 3.45 -0.83 4.58
CA GLY A 270 3.35 0.60 4.92
C GLY A 270 4.14 1.52 4.00
N VAL A 271 4.04 1.33 2.68
CA VAL A 271 4.69 2.21 1.68
C VAL A 271 4.37 3.68 1.93
N ALA A 272 3.14 4.01 2.30
CA ALA A 272 2.73 5.38 2.62
C ALA A 272 3.51 5.99 3.80
N ALA A 273 3.98 5.16 4.75
CA ALA A 273 4.82 5.62 5.85
C ALA A 273 6.23 5.99 5.35
N LEU A 274 6.80 5.19 4.44
CA LEU A 274 8.08 5.52 3.81
C LEU A 274 7.97 6.78 2.96
N GLU A 275 6.90 6.93 2.18
CA GLU A 275 6.64 8.13 1.38
C GLU A 275 6.58 9.40 2.24
N ALA A 276 5.84 9.34 3.36
CA ALA A 276 5.73 10.46 4.29
C ALA A 276 7.07 10.80 4.95
N GLN A 277 7.81 9.80 5.40
CA GLN A 277 9.12 9.98 6.03
C GLN A 277 10.15 10.55 5.04
N ALA A 278 10.16 10.09 3.78
CA ALA A 278 11.00 10.66 2.72
C ALA A 278 10.68 12.15 2.46
N CYS A 279 9.45 12.58 2.75
CA CYS A 279 9.03 13.99 2.69
C CYS A 279 9.27 14.76 4.01
N ALA A 280 10.01 14.20 4.96
CA ALA A 280 10.24 14.76 6.29
C ALA A 280 8.95 15.07 7.07
N THR A 281 7.93 14.23 6.94
CA THR A 281 6.65 14.35 7.63
C THR A 281 6.64 13.47 8.87
N PRO A 282 6.50 14.01 10.07
CA PRO A 282 6.35 13.23 11.29
C PRO A 282 5.04 12.44 11.26
N LEU A 283 5.06 11.23 11.80
CA LEU A 283 3.93 10.32 11.70
C LEU A 283 3.28 9.99 13.05
N VAL A 284 1.97 9.80 13.05
CA VAL A 284 1.27 8.98 14.03
C VAL A 284 0.78 7.73 13.32
N VAL A 285 1.21 6.57 13.80
CA VAL A 285 0.90 5.28 13.19
C VAL A 285 0.23 4.34 14.18
N SER A 286 -0.58 3.41 13.69
CA SER A 286 -1.09 2.32 14.53
C SER A 286 -0.01 1.25 14.79
N ASP A 287 -0.25 0.40 15.78
CA ASP A 287 0.58 -0.77 16.10
C ASP A 287 0.41 -1.94 15.10
N ALA A 288 0.01 -1.65 13.88
CA ALA A 288 -0.05 -2.65 12.82
C ALA A 288 1.38 -3.12 12.45
N PRO A 289 1.64 -4.45 12.39
CA PRO A 289 3.01 -4.96 12.27
C PRO A 289 3.81 -4.39 11.10
N GLY A 290 3.20 -4.21 9.91
CA GLY A 290 3.90 -3.64 8.76
C GLY A 290 4.29 -2.17 8.94
N LEU A 291 3.60 -1.40 9.78
CA LEU A 291 3.98 -0.02 10.11
C LEU A 291 5.16 0.03 11.08
N LEU A 292 5.23 -0.93 11.99
CA LEU A 292 6.36 -1.04 12.92
C LEU A 292 7.67 -1.44 12.22
N GLU A 293 7.59 -2.03 11.04
CA GLU A 293 8.77 -2.35 10.21
C GLU A 293 9.24 -1.17 9.35
N THR A 294 8.36 -0.20 9.09
CA THR A 294 8.64 0.93 8.19
C THR A 294 8.77 2.27 8.93
N THR A 295 8.65 2.27 10.25
CA THR A 295 8.82 3.48 11.07
C THR A 295 9.71 3.18 12.28
N LEU A 296 10.29 4.23 12.87
CA LEU A 296 11.07 4.16 14.10
C LEU A 296 10.26 4.80 15.24
N PRO A 297 9.65 3.99 16.14
CA PRO A 297 8.91 4.51 17.28
C PRO A 297 9.72 5.47 18.13
N GLY A 298 9.19 6.66 18.42
CA GLY A 298 9.85 7.72 19.18
C GLY A 298 10.88 8.55 18.38
N VAL A 299 11.26 8.14 17.16
CA VAL A 299 12.21 8.85 16.29
C VAL A 299 11.50 9.46 15.10
N SER A 300 10.83 8.67 14.27
CA SER A 300 10.08 9.13 13.10
C SER A 300 8.55 9.08 13.29
N SER A 301 8.07 8.38 14.33
CA SER A 301 6.65 8.20 14.57
C SER A 301 6.27 8.08 16.06
N ILE A 302 5.03 8.46 16.36
CA ILE A 302 4.33 8.06 17.59
C ILE A 302 3.47 6.84 17.22
N VAL A 303 3.62 5.75 17.97
CA VAL A 303 2.81 4.54 17.79
C VAL A 303 1.65 4.56 18.77
N ILE A 304 0.44 4.32 18.28
CA ILE A 304 -0.78 4.21 19.10
C ILE A 304 -1.46 2.85 18.87
N PRO A 305 -2.30 2.39 19.82
CA PRO A 305 -3.12 1.21 19.58
C PRO A 305 -4.05 1.40 18.38
N ARG A 306 -4.25 0.34 17.60
CA ARG A 306 -5.27 0.33 16.53
C ARG A 306 -6.65 0.64 17.09
N LYS A 307 -7.47 1.34 16.31
CA LYS A 307 -8.88 1.66 16.64
C LYS A 307 -9.04 2.60 17.85
N ASP A 308 -7.98 3.26 18.27
CA ASP A 308 -8.01 4.18 19.39
C ASP A 308 -7.97 5.64 18.94
N SER A 309 -9.15 6.25 18.76
CA SER A 309 -9.28 7.65 18.37
C SER A 309 -8.90 8.62 19.49
N HIS A 310 -8.96 8.21 20.78
CA HIS A 310 -8.52 9.04 21.89
C HIS A 310 -7.00 9.11 21.95
N ALA A 311 -6.31 7.98 21.87
CA ALA A 311 -4.84 7.96 21.79
C ALA A 311 -4.33 8.75 20.57
N LEU A 312 -5.05 8.70 19.42
CA LEU A 312 -4.72 9.52 18.26
C LEU A 312 -4.88 11.02 18.56
N ALA A 313 -5.97 11.43 19.17
CA ALA A 313 -6.19 12.82 19.53
C ALA A 313 -5.09 13.34 20.48
N ASP A 314 -4.72 12.58 21.50
CA ASP A 314 -3.66 12.92 22.45
C ASP A 314 -2.29 13.06 21.75
N ALA A 315 -1.95 12.15 20.84
CA ALA A 315 -0.71 12.21 20.05
C ALA A 315 -0.69 13.46 19.14
N LEU A 316 -1.81 13.81 18.52
CA LEU A 316 -1.94 15.04 17.71
C LEU A 316 -1.78 16.31 18.55
N ILE A 317 -2.37 16.37 19.75
CA ILE A 317 -2.22 17.48 20.69
C ILE A 317 -0.76 17.61 21.14
N GLN A 318 -0.09 16.50 21.46
CA GLN A 318 1.32 16.49 21.81
C GLN A 318 2.17 17.09 20.69
N LEU A 319 2.00 16.62 19.45
CA LEU A 319 2.75 17.11 18.29
C LEU A 319 2.39 18.55 17.93
N TYR A 320 1.17 19.04 18.21
CA TYR A 320 0.83 20.45 18.05
C TYR A 320 1.57 21.33 19.05
N ARG A 321 1.58 20.95 20.33
CA ARG A 321 2.18 21.74 21.42
C ARG A 321 3.71 21.70 21.43
N ASP A 322 4.31 20.64 20.95
CA ASP A 322 5.77 20.47 20.87
C ASP A 322 6.27 20.53 19.41
N GLU A 323 6.53 21.76 18.98
CA GLU A 323 7.08 21.99 17.62
C GLU A 323 8.47 21.38 17.44
N SER A 324 9.28 21.35 18.50
CA SER A 324 10.62 20.78 18.46
C SER A 324 10.57 19.27 18.25
N LEU A 325 9.72 18.57 19.02
CA LEU A 325 9.46 17.15 18.82
C LEU A 325 8.98 16.86 17.38
N ARG A 326 8.02 17.64 16.89
CA ARG A 326 7.46 17.49 15.54
C ARG A 326 8.53 17.66 14.47
N LYS A 327 9.41 18.67 14.59
CA LYS A 327 10.52 18.90 13.65
C LYS A 327 11.56 17.79 13.70
N ASN A 328 11.97 17.39 14.90
CA ASN A 328 12.96 16.33 15.09
C ASN A 328 12.46 15.00 14.53
N MET A 329 11.18 14.68 14.76
CA MET A 329 10.55 13.48 14.24
C MET A 329 10.45 13.48 12.72
N GLY A 330 10.19 14.63 12.08
CA GLY A 330 10.23 14.75 10.63
C GLY A 330 11.62 14.47 10.06
N GLY A 331 12.68 15.01 10.70
CA GLY A 331 14.10 14.74 10.32
C GLY A 331 14.53 13.29 10.58
N GLY A 332 13.93 12.60 11.56
CA GLY A 332 14.20 11.19 11.85
C GLY A 332 13.78 10.22 10.73
N GLY A 333 12.96 10.68 9.79
CA GLY A 333 12.54 9.89 8.63
C GLY A 333 13.68 9.56 7.65
N ASP A 334 14.72 10.40 7.56
CA ASP A 334 15.85 10.18 6.66
C ASP A 334 16.61 8.89 7.03
N THR A 335 16.73 8.57 8.31
CA THR A 335 17.37 7.35 8.81
C THR A 335 16.67 6.08 8.29
N VAL A 336 15.34 6.10 8.21
CA VAL A 336 14.55 4.97 7.70
C VAL A 336 14.68 4.84 6.18
N CYS A 337 14.60 5.96 5.46
CA CYS A 337 14.55 5.95 4.00
C CYS A 337 15.91 5.68 3.36
N LEU A 338 17.02 6.01 4.02
CA LEU A 338 18.38 5.77 3.50
C LEU A 338 18.91 4.36 3.80
N GLY A 339 18.16 3.53 4.50
CA GLY A 339 18.54 2.13 4.75
C GLY A 339 19.65 1.97 5.79
N GLU A 340 19.77 2.90 6.74
CA GLU A 340 20.70 2.82 7.87
C GLU A 340 20.17 1.95 9.04
N ILE A 341 19.20 1.05 8.73
CA ILE A 341 18.65 0.09 9.70
C ILE A 341 19.01 -1.33 9.27
#